data_9e4c1671ab79cd74803b29b4886df5f7
#
_entry.id   9e4c1671ab79cd74803b29b4886df5f7
#
_cell.length_a   1.000
_cell.length_b   1.000
_cell.length_c   1.000
_cell.angle_alpha   90.00
_cell.angle_beta   90.00
_cell.angle_gamma   90.00
#
_symmetry.space_group_name_H-M   'P 1'
#
loop_
_entity.id
_entity.type
_entity.pdbx_description
1 polymer ?
#
loop_
_entity_poly.entity_id
_entity_poly.type
_entity_poly.pdbx_seq_one_letter_code
_entity_poly.pdbx_strand_id
1 'polypeptide(L)'
;MHITRRNALKAGALGLATTVTAHAHADAKVDSGFKITKGRIRQSVMGWCFKPMPVLELAKHCKAIGLEAMEGVSKEDYPAIHKMGLKISLVSGGHGFKKGPCVASNRELVIANLKKGIDLAAKIGTKSVITFTGMRDKGLTDAAGSKNCVDAW
;
A
#
# COMPACT_ATOMS: atom_id res chain seq x y z
N MET A 1 -58.12 14.90 16.51
CA MET A 1 -56.99 15.62 15.87
C MET A 1 -56.19 14.58 15.05
N HIS A 2 -56.44 14.51 13.73
CA HIS A 2 -55.81 13.51 12.86
C HIS A 2 -54.49 14.02 12.37
N ILE A 3 -53.40 13.40 12.80
CA ILE A 3 -52.05 13.69 12.30
C ILE A 3 -51.88 12.94 10.99
N THR A 4 -51.85 13.65 9.89
CA THR A 4 -51.61 13.03 8.56
C THR A 4 -50.11 12.76 8.36
N ARG A 5 -49.76 11.68 7.61
CA ARG A 5 -48.38 11.32 7.31
C ARG A 5 -47.53 12.49 6.73
N ARG A 6 -48.19 13.44 6.09
CA ARG A 6 -47.55 14.64 5.51
C ARG A 6 -47.05 15.62 6.56
N ASN A 7 -47.69 15.68 7.74
CA ASN A 7 -47.29 16.55 8.85
C ASN A 7 -46.18 15.93 9.70
N ALA A 8 -46.10 14.61 9.76
CA ALA A 8 -45.00 13.90 10.42
C ALA A 8 -43.67 14.11 9.69
N LEU A 9 -43.71 14.22 8.34
CA LEU A 9 -42.50 14.47 7.54
C LEU A 9 -41.95 15.89 7.62
N LYS A 10 -42.83 16.87 7.97
CA LYS A 10 -42.40 18.27 8.16
C LYS A 10 -41.80 18.53 9.54
N ALA A 11 -42.11 17.71 10.54
CA ALA A 11 -41.52 17.82 11.88
C ALA A 11 -40.16 17.12 12.00
N GLY A 12 -39.82 16.23 11.06
CA GLY A 12 -38.55 15.51 11.06
C GLY A 12 -37.37 16.21 10.35
N ALA A 13 -37.62 17.44 9.77
CA ALA A 13 -36.59 18.13 8.98
C ALA A 13 -35.80 19.20 9.76
N LEU A 14 -36.06 19.36 11.04
CA LEU A 14 -35.30 20.26 11.92
C LEU A 14 -34.63 19.41 13.03
N GLY A 15 -33.44 18.89 12.79
CA GLY A 15 -32.73 18.27 13.90
C GLY A 15 -31.66 17.23 13.52
N LEU A 16 -31.27 17.12 12.26
CA LEU A 16 -30.04 16.41 11.90
C LEU A 16 -28.94 17.42 11.58
N ALA A 17 -28.52 18.16 12.61
CA ALA A 17 -27.16 18.63 12.66
C ALA A 17 -26.30 17.37 12.77
N THR A 18 -25.84 16.86 11.64
CA THR A 18 -24.75 15.90 11.60
C THR A 18 -23.56 16.60 12.23
N THR A 19 -23.35 16.35 13.51
CA THR A 19 -22.04 16.53 14.12
C THR A 19 -21.13 15.60 13.36
N VAL A 20 -20.45 16.12 12.34
CA VAL A 20 -19.22 15.56 11.83
C VAL A 20 -18.29 15.62 13.04
N THR A 21 -18.31 14.57 13.84
CA THR A 21 -17.23 14.31 14.79
C THR A 21 -16.01 14.14 13.91
N ALA A 22 -15.27 15.25 13.72
CA ALA A 22 -13.88 15.15 13.35
C ALA A 22 -13.28 14.19 14.37
N HIS A 23 -13.04 12.95 13.95
CA HIS A 23 -12.17 12.07 14.69
C HIS A 23 -10.82 12.78 14.64
N ALA A 24 -10.56 13.62 15.62
CA ALA A 24 -9.22 14.02 15.95
C ALA A 24 -8.51 12.68 16.15
N HIS A 25 -7.68 12.28 15.18
CA HIS A 25 -6.68 11.28 15.43
C HIS A 25 -5.88 11.86 16.59
N ALA A 26 -6.21 11.40 17.82
CA ALA A 26 -5.34 11.64 18.94
C ALA A 26 -3.97 11.20 18.45
N ASP A 27 -3.01 12.11 18.44
CA ASP A 27 -1.62 11.77 18.19
C ASP A 27 -1.32 10.58 19.10
N ALA A 28 -1.34 9.39 18.52
CA ALA A 28 -1.02 8.18 19.26
C ALA A 28 0.42 8.40 19.71
N LYS A 29 0.58 8.78 20.97
CA LYS A 29 1.90 8.89 21.59
C LYS A 29 2.53 7.52 21.36
N VAL A 30 3.52 7.47 20.46
CA VAL A 30 4.34 6.27 20.32
C VAL A 30 4.85 5.97 21.72
N ASP A 31 4.54 4.78 22.21
CA ASP A 31 5.16 4.31 23.44
C ASP A 31 6.68 4.30 23.18
N SER A 32 7.33 5.38 23.61
CA SER A 32 8.76 5.59 23.42
C SER A 32 9.61 4.52 24.14
N GLY A 33 8.98 3.70 24.96
CA GLY A 33 9.61 2.58 25.68
C GLY A 33 9.74 1.31 24.84
N PHE A 34 8.91 1.10 23.82
CA PHE A 34 9.01 -0.11 22.99
C PHE A 34 10.13 0.01 21.95
N LYS A 35 11.07 -0.95 21.97
CA LYS A 35 12.08 -1.12 20.93
C LYS A 35 12.32 -2.58 20.63
N ILE A 36 12.59 -2.88 19.37
CA ILE A 36 13.06 -4.19 18.95
C ILE A 36 14.49 -4.36 19.46
N THR A 37 14.70 -5.24 20.44
CA THR A 37 15.99 -5.39 21.13
C THR A 37 16.82 -6.57 20.61
N LYS A 38 16.19 -7.62 20.14
CA LYS A 38 16.89 -8.87 19.80
C LYS A 38 17.35 -8.97 18.34
N GLY A 39 16.79 -8.21 17.43
CA GLY A 39 17.22 -8.12 16.01
C GLY A 39 17.29 -9.47 15.24
N ARG A 40 16.68 -10.54 15.75
CA ARG A 40 16.75 -11.89 15.14
C ARG A 40 15.94 -12.03 13.89
N ILE A 41 14.93 -11.17 13.74
CA ILE A 41 14.06 -11.12 12.55
C ILE A 41 14.18 -9.74 11.97
N ARG A 42 14.51 -9.65 10.68
CA ARG A 42 14.50 -8.40 9.95
C ARG A 42 13.07 -8.05 9.59
N GLN A 43 12.59 -6.94 10.09
CA GLN A 43 11.21 -6.53 9.93
C GLN A 43 11.10 -5.28 9.07
N SER A 44 10.11 -5.27 8.19
CA SER A 44 9.68 -4.12 7.43
C SER A 44 8.21 -3.81 7.66
N VAL A 45 7.78 -2.64 7.24
CA VAL A 45 6.38 -2.22 7.30
C VAL A 45 5.89 -1.83 5.91
N MET A 46 4.65 -2.22 5.61
CA MET A 46 3.96 -1.85 4.38
C MET A 46 3.30 -0.47 4.56
N GLY A 47 3.84 0.54 3.87
CA GLY A 47 3.46 1.94 4.09
C GLY A 47 1.99 2.25 3.86
N TRP A 48 1.37 1.68 2.83
CA TRP A 48 -0.04 1.95 2.54
C TRP A 48 -1.03 1.40 3.58
N CYS A 49 -0.61 0.46 4.45
CA CYS A 49 -1.44 -0.05 5.54
C CYS A 49 -1.67 0.99 6.65
N PHE A 50 -0.89 2.05 6.68
CA PHE A 50 -0.93 3.08 7.73
C PHE A 50 -1.55 4.39 7.27
N LYS A 51 -2.20 4.41 6.12
CA LYS A 51 -2.94 5.60 5.69
C LYS A 51 -4.05 5.95 6.68
N PRO A 52 -4.27 7.25 6.98
CA PRO A 52 -3.74 8.42 6.26
C PRO A 52 -2.39 8.97 6.76
N MET A 53 -1.68 8.28 7.66
CA MET A 53 -0.38 8.76 8.16
C MET A 53 0.59 9.04 7.01
N PRO A 54 1.25 10.22 6.97
CA PRO A 54 2.27 10.53 5.98
C PRO A 54 3.44 9.54 6.05
N VAL A 55 3.98 9.16 4.88
CA VAL A 55 5.03 8.13 4.77
C VAL A 55 6.28 8.49 5.60
N LEU A 56 6.71 9.76 5.59
CA LEU A 56 7.90 10.17 6.35
C LEU A 56 7.66 10.24 7.86
N GLU A 57 6.41 10.45 8.29
CA GLU A 57 6.03 10.32 9.69
C GLU A 57 6.08 8.85 10.13
N LEU A 58 5.48 7.96 9.35
CA LEU A 58 5.58 6.52 9.58
C LEU A 58 7.05 6.07 9.63
N ALA A 59 7.92 6.59 8.76
CA ALA A 59 9.35 6.28 8.76
C ALA A 59 10.03 6.66 10.07
N LYS A 60 9.69 7.81 10.67
CA LYS A 60 10.19 8.19 11.99
C LYS A 60 9.78 7.19 13.07
N HIS A 61 8.52 6.75 13.08
CA HIS A 61 8.04 5.74 14.00
C HIS A 61 8.75 4.39 13.79
N CYS A 62 8.88 3.94 12.55
CA CYS A 62 9.61 2.71 12.21
C CYS A 62 11.05 2.75 12.75
N LYS A 63 11.74 3.87 12.55
CA LYS A 63 13.10 4.05 13.05
C LYS A 63 13.15 4.05 14.57
N ALA A 64 12.22 4.73 15.24
CA ALA A 64 12.17 4.82 16.69
C ALA A 64 12.00 3.45 17.37
N ILE A 65 11.16 2.59 16.81
CA ILE A 65 10.93 1.23 17.35
C ILE A 65 11.95 0.19 16.87
N GLY A 66 12.85 0.55 15.95
CA GLY A 66 13.95 -0.32 15.50
C GLY A 66 13.60 -1.24 14.34
N LEU A 67 12.64 -0.89 13.48
CA LEU A 67 12.44 -1.56 12.19
C LEU A 67 13.62 -1.28 11.25
N GLU A 68 13.92 -2.24 10.37
CA GLU A 68 15.04 -2.11 9.42
C GLU A 68 14.63 -1.49 8.09
N ALA A 69 13.38 -1.67 7.67
CA ALA A 69 12.96 -1.31 6.33
C ALA A 69 11.49 -0.89 6.22
N MET A 70 11.17 -0.31 5.08
CA MET A 70 9.80 -0.03 4.64
C MET A 70 9.60 -0.55 3.22
N GLU A 71 8.33 -0.80 2.87
CA GLU A 71 7.90 -1.20 1.54
C GLU A 71 6.50 -0.64 1.24
N GLY A 72 6.03 -0.77 -0.02
CA GLY A 72 4.72 -0.24 -0.41
C GLY A 72 4.61 1.29 -0.27
N VAL A 73 5.71 1.99 -0.45
CA VAL A 73 5.82 3.46 -0.44
C VAL A 73 6.23 3.96 -1.82
N SER A 74 6.03 5.24 -2.09
CA SER A 74 6.41 5.84 -3.36
C SER A 74 7.92 5.88 -3.54
N LYS A 75 8.40 5.68 -4.77
CA LYS A 75 9.85 5.75 -5.08
C LYS A 75 10.44 7.14 -4.83
N GLU A 76 9.62 8.17 -4.88
CA GLU A 76 10.00 9.55 -4.59
C GLU A 76 10.41 9.72 -3.13
N ASP A 77 9.88 8.88 -2.22
CA ASP A 77 10.20 8.91 -0.79
C ASP A 77 11.48 8.12 -0.43
N TYR A 78 11.98 7.26 -1.33
CA TYR A 78 13.14 6.40 -1.05
C TYR A 78 14.37 7.15 -0.55
N PRO A 79 14.78 8.29 -1.14
CA PRO A 79 15.95 9.02 -0.65
C PRO A 79 15.78 9.54 0.78
N ALA A 80 14.57 10.02 1.13
CA ALA A 80 14.29 10.52 2.47
C ALA A 80 14.27 9.39 3.50
N ILE A 81 13.69 8.24 3.16
CA ILE A 81 13.65 7.04 3.99
C ILE A 81 15.08 6.52 4.23
N HIS A 82 15.91 6.45 3.19
CA HIS A 82 17.32 6.05 3.32
C HIS A 82 18.11 7.02 4.21
N LYS A 83 17.88 8.33 4.08
CA LYS A 83 18.51 9.34 4.94
C LYS A 83 18.19 9.16 6.42
N MET A 84 17.01 8.59 6.74
CA MET A 84 16.64 8.20 8.11
C MET A 84 17.29 6.88 8.57
N GLY A 85 18.07 6.22 7.70
CA GLY A 85 18.73 4.94 8.00
C GLY A 85 17.81 3.72 7.90
N LEU A 86 16.69 3.84 7.21
CA LEU A 86 15.82 2.71 6.86
C LEU A 86 16.13 2.24 5.43
N LYS A 87 15.93 0.95 5.17
CA LYS A 87 16.06 0.35 3.85
C LYS A 87 14.70 0.29 3.15
N ILE A 88 14.72 0.10 1.85
CA ILE A 88 13.54 -0.36 1.10
C ILE A 88 13.68 -1.87 0.93
N SER A 89 12.76 -2.65 1.51
CA SER A 89 12.83 -4.12 1.46
C SER A 89 12.33 -4.69 0.15
N LEU A 90 11.44 -3.97 -0.55
CA LEU A 90 10.75 -4.44 -1.74
C LEU A 90 10.48 -3.28 -2.69
N VAL A 91 10.91 -3.41 -3.93
CA VAL A 91 10.61 -2.46 -5.02
C VAL A 91 9.42 -2.95 -5.84
N SER A 92 8.56 -2.04 -6.29
CA SER A 92 7.46 -2.37 -7.18
C SER A 92 7.95 -2.69 -8.59
N GLY A 93 7.41 -3.74 -9.20
CA GLY A 93 7.58 -4.05 -10.62
C GLY A 93 6.79 -3.12 -11.56
N GLY A 94 6.11 -2.11 -11.03
CA GLY A 94 5.57 -0.98 -11.79
C GLY A 94 4.25 -1.19 -12.53
N HIS A 95 3.62 -2.36 -12.46
CA HIS A 95 2.36 -2.62 -13.18
C HIS A 95 1.14 -2.88 -12.28
N GLY A 96 1.35 -2.92 -10.96
CA GLY A 96 0.30 -3.21 -9.98
C GLY A 96 -0.33 -4.60 -10.15
N PHE A 97 -1.31 -4.91 -9.32
CA PHE A 97 -1.92 -6.25 -9.28
C PHE A 97 -3.06 -6.47 -10.31
N LYS A 98 -3.55 -5.40 -10.97
CA LYS A 98 -4.66 -5.50 -11.94
C LYS A 98 -4.21 -5.97 -13.32
N LYS A 99 -3.11 -5.40 -13.82
CA LYS A 99 -2.59 -5.65 -15.17
C LYS A 99 -1.34 -6.52 -15.10
N GLY A 100 -1.51 -7.83 -15.16
CA GLY A 100 -0.41 -8.77 -15.11
C GLY A 100 -0.34 -9.65 -16.38
N PRO A 101 0.70 -10.47 -16.50
CA PRO A 101 0.97 -11.27 -17.70
C PRO A 101 0.00 -12.44 -17.90
N CYS A 102 -0.87 -12.75 -16.93
CA CYS A 102 -1.94 -13.74 -17.16
C CYS A 102 -2.79 -13.37 -18.38
N VAL A 103 -2.94 -12.08 -18.68
CA VAL A 103 -3.52 -11.57 -19.92
C VAL A 103 -2.39 -11.31 -20.90
N ALA A 104 -2.29 -12.10 -21.98
CA ALA A 104 -1.15 -12.10 -22.89
C ALA A 104 -0.82 -10.70 -23.46
N SER A 105 -1.83 -9.86 -23.72
CA SER A 105 -1.62 -8.50 -24.24
C SER A 105 -0.89 -7.55 -23.26
N ASN A 106 -0.81 -7.90 -21.97
CA ASN A 106 -0.09 -7.11 -20.98
C ASN A 106 1.41 -7.46 -20.91
N ARG A 107 1.84 -8.54 -21.56
CA ARG A 107 3.17 -9.13 -21.38
C ARG A 107 4.30 -8.13 -21.60
N GLU A 108 4.31 -7.43 -22.71
CA GLU A 108 5.38 -6.47 -23.05
C GLU A 108 5.46 -5.34 -22.03
N LEU A 109 4.31 -4.77 -21.66
CA LEU A 109 4.23 -3.72 -20.63
C LEU A 109 4.77 -4.20 -19.29
N VAL A 110 4.38 -5.40 -18.88
CA VAL A 110 4.82 -6.00 -17.60
C VAL A 110 6.32 -6.21 -17.59
N ILE A 111 6.88 -6.80 -18.64
CA ILE A 111 8.33 -7.04 -18.76
C ILE A 111 9.11 -5.72 -18.75
N ALA A 112 8.65 -4.72 -19.51
CA ALA A 112 9.31 -3.43 -19.56
C ALA A 112 9.32 -2.72 -18.19
N ASN A 113 8.21 -2.79 -17.46
CA ASN A 113 8.11 -2.20 -16.13
C ASN A 113 8.93 -2.99 -15.09
N LEU A 114 8.90 -4.32 -15.17
CA LEU A 114 9.68 -5.18 -14.28
C LEU A 114 11.19 -4.92 -14.42
N LYS A 115 11.70 -4.78 -15.63
CA LYS A 115 13.10 -4.39 -15.89
C LYS A 115 13.46 -3.07 -15.19
N LYS A 116 12.62 -2.04 -15.32
CA LYS A 116 12.81 -0.76 -14.61
C LYS A 116 12.81 -0.92 -13.09
N GLY A 117 11.95 -1.79 -12.57
CA GLY A 117 11.90 -2.12 -11.15
C GLY A 117 13.18 -2.83 -10.69
N ILE A 118 13.72 -3.74 -11.48
CA ILE A 118 14.98 -4.45 -11.22
C ILE A 118 16.16 -3.46 -11.22
N ASP A 119 16.24 -2.59 -12.21
CA ASP A 119 17.29 -1.57 -12.30
C ASP A 119 17.25 -0.63 -11.09
N LEU A 120 16.05 -0.21 -10.68
CA LEU A 120 15.89 0.61 -9.49
C LEU A 120 16.30 -0.15 -8.23
N ALA A 121 15.89 -1.41 -8.09
CA ALA A 121 16.25 -2.24 -6.95
C ALA A 121 17.78 -2.41 -6.84
N ALA A 122 18.46 -2.69 -7.96
CA ALA A 122 19.90 -2.76 -8.02
C ALA A 122 20.56 -1.44 -7.60
N LYS A 123 20.06 -0.31 -8.11
CA LYS A 123 20.58 1.03 -7.79
C LYS A 123 20.51 1.38 -6.30
N ILE A 124 19.46 0.94 -5.59
CA ILE A 124 19.25 1.23 -4.17
C ILE A 124 19.69 0.10 -3.24
N GLY A 125 20.27 -0.97 -3.76
CA GLY A 125 20.74 -2.12 -2.98
C GLY A 125 19.63 -3.02 -2.43
N THR A 126 18.42 -2.97 -3.01
CA THR A 126 17.31 -3.86 -2.67
C THR A 126 17.36 -5.13 -3.50
N LYS A 127 17.17 -6.30 -2.87
CA LYS A 127 17.28 -7.59 -3.53
C LYS A 127 15.95 -8.15 -4.05
N SER A 128 14.84 -7.50 -3.76
CA SER A 128 13.51 -8.01 -4.04
C SER A 128 12.69 -7.03 -4.86
N VAL A 129 12.05 -7.53 -5.90
CA VAL A 129 11.08 -6.79 -6.72
C VAL A 129 9.78 -7.59 -6.73
N ILE A 130 8.65 -6.93 -6.42
CA ILE A 130 7.35 -7.56 -6.46
C ILE A 130 6.74 -7.44 -7.85
N THR A 131 6.23 -8.55 -8.34
CA THR A 131 5.41 -8.62 -9.55
C THR A 131 4.11 -9.37 -9.26
N PHE A 132 3.11 -9.22 -10.13
CA PHE A 132 1.80 -9.81 -9.95
C PHE A 132 1.36 -10.50 -11.24
N THR A 133 0.69 -11.64 -11.09
CA THR A 133 0.10 -12.38 -12.23
C THR A 133 -0.98 -11.60 -12.97
N GLY A 134 -1.60 -10.64 -12.29
CA GLY A 134 -2.76 -9.90 -12.79
C GLY A 134 -4.08 -10.48 -12.33
N MET A 135 -5.17 -9.76 -12.63
CA MET A 135 -6.51 -10.25 -12.41
C MET A 135 -7.00 -11.02 -13.65
N ARG A 136 -7.82 -12.03 -13.41
CA ARG A 136 -8.44 -12.80 -14.50
C ARG A 136 -9.32 -11.91 -15.36
N ASP A 137 -9.15 -12.02 -16.66
CA ASP A 137 -10.03 -11.40 -17.64
C ASP A 137 -11.23 -12.32 -17.97
N LYS A 138 -12.33 -11.71 -18.47
CA LYS A 138 -13.53 -12.47 -18.84
C LYS A 138 -13.17 -13.51 -19.92
N GLY A 139 -13.51 -14.77 -19.68
CA GLY A 139 -13.21 -15.87 -20.61
C GLY A 139 -11.80 -16.45 -20.52
N LEU A 140 -10.91 -15.88 -19.70
CA LEU A 140 -9.58 -16.45 -19.48
C LEU A 140 -9.66 -17.65 -18.55
N THR A 141 -9.25 -18.84 -19.02
CA THR A 141 -9.14 -20.05 -18.19
C THR A 141 -7.89 -19.99 -17.30
N ASP A 142 -7.88 -20.71 -16.18
CA ASP A 142 -6.72 -20.78 -15.30
C ASP A 142 -5.50 -21.37 -16.03
N ALA A 143 -5.70 -22.40 -16.85
CA ALA A 143 -4.63 -23.01 -17.63
C ALA A 143 -3.98 -22.00 -18.59
N ALA A 144 -4.79 -21.24 -19.33
CA ALA A 144 -4.28 -20.23 -20.26
C ALA A 144 -3.58 -19.09 -19.52
N GLY A 145 -4.18 -18.59 -18.42
CA GLY A 145 -3.57 -17.55 -17.60
C GLY A 145 -2.23 -17.98 -16.97
N SER A 146 -2.17 -19.19 -16.44
CA SER A 146 -0.93 -19.76 -15.90
C SER A 146 0.15 -19.90 -16.97
N LYS A 147 -0.22 -20.44 -18.15
CA LYS A 147 0.72 -20.53 -19.28
C LYS A 147 1.27 -19.16 -19.68
N ASN A 148 0.40 -18.15 -19.80
CA ASN A 148 0.81 -16.78 -20.14
C ASN A 148 1.81 -16.21 -19.11
N CYS A 149 1.62 -16.50 -17.81
CA CYS A 149 2.56 -16.08 -16.77
C CYS A 149 3.91 -16.78 -16.90
N VAL A 150 3.92 -18.12 -17.11
CA VAL A 150 5.15 -18.87 -17.29
C VAL A 150 5.93 -18.41 -18.53
N ASP A 151 5.22 -18.14 -19.62
CA ASP A 151 5.86 -17.64 -20.86
C ASP A 151 6.44 -16.21 -20.69
N ALA A 152 6.00 -15.47 -19.68
CA ALA A 152 6.43 -14.09 -19.44
C ALA A 152 7.65 -13.98 -18.52
N TRP A 153 7.84 -14.94 -17.63
CA TRP A 153 8.87 -14.92 -16.57
C TRP A 153 9.84 -16.09 -16.66
#